data_1c644b9c3c25678d0a65874c8ddc65a1
#
_entry.id   1c644b9c3c25678d0a65874c8ddc65a1
#
_cell.length_a   1.000
_cell.length_b   1.000
_cell.length_c   1.000
_cell.angle_alpha   90.00
_cell.angle_beta   90.00
_cell.angle_gamma   90.00
#
_symmetry.space_group_name_H-M   'P 1'
#
loop_
_entity.id
_entity.type
_entity.pdbx_description
1 polymer ?
#
loop_
_entity_poly.entity_id
_entity_poly.type
_entity_poly.pdbx_seq_one_letter_code
_entity_poly.pdbx_strand_id
1 'polypeptide(L)'
;MAIAPPYRYAETAPSPALAEWVLSFWHFAADASPPADAPFTVWPDGCTSVAIVSLPRIAPMLTVVGPRATSFQPGVVAGMRLVGMRLWPDATPLVLALSPHALRDHQGPPPPTLAARFASAVAAIPANGTSDEAMASLDRWMHGERDAFVSPDPRVRRAIHAVASARGEATVTQVARAAGSSIRQLQRLFPEATGLTLSEYARVRRLREALALRLSNDATHWSRIAAERGFADHAHLTREFVALAGLRPTDAARQLSLTAHDNVAP
;
A
#
# COMPACT_ATOMS: atom_id res chain seq x y z
N MET A 1 -10.60 -30.04 6.08
CA MET A 1 -11.52 -28.88 5.94
C MET A 1 -10.65 -27.61 6.05
N ALA A 2 -10.44 -26.87 4.98
CA ALA A 2 -9.66 -25.63 5.05
C ALA A 2 -10.48 -24.63 5.88
N ILE A 3 -9.93 -24.15 6.97
CA ILE A 3 -10.53 -23.07 7.77
C ILE A 3 -10.43 -21.83 6.90
N ALA A 4 -11.56 -21.19 6.61
CA ALA A 4 -11.56 -19.91 5.89
C ALA A 4 -10.68 -18.90 6.67
N PRO A 5 -9.89 -18.09 5.97
CA PRO A 5 -9.06 -17.10 6.65
C PRO A 5 -9.96 -16.16 7.49
N PRO A 6 -9.54 -15.77 8.71
CA PRO A 6 -10.33 -14.95 9.60
C PRO A 6 -10.50 -13.50 9.11
N TYR A 7 -9.99 -13.20 7.93
CA TYR A 7 -9.99 -11.87 7.32
C TYR A 7 -10.58 -11.90 5.92
N ARG A 8 -11.26 -10.81 5.60
CA ARG A 8 -11.71 -10.52 4.24
C ARG A 8 -11.09 -9.20 3.80
N TYR A 9 -10.50 -9.21 2.62
CA TYR A 9 -9.92 -8.04 1.97
C TYR A 9 -10.35 -8.01 0.51
N ALA A 10 -10.70 -6.84 0.00
CA ALA A 10 -10.90 -6.63 -1.42
C ALA A 10 -10.53 -5.20 -1.82
N GLU A 11 -10.14 -5.03 -3.07
CA GLU A 11 -9.83 -3.76 -3.69
C GLU A 11 -10.74 -3.48 -4.88
N THR A 12 -11.04 -2.21 -5.10
CA THR A 12 -11.77 -1.73 -6.26
C THR A 12 -11.03 -0.56 -6.91
N ALA A 13 -11.08 -0.51 -8.24
CA ALA A 13 -10.51 0.61 -8.97
C ALA A 13 -11.29 1.90 -8.66
N PRO A 14 -10.62 3.06 -8.61
CA PRO A 14 -11.29 4.34 -8.47
C PRO A 14 -12.05 4.69 -9.75
N SER A 15 -12.98 5.65 -9.64
CA SER A 15 -13.60 6.25 -10.83
C SER A 15 -12.52 6.94 -11.69
N PRO A 16 -12.73 7.07 -13.02
CA PRO A 16 -11.79 7.76 -13.90
C PRO A 16 -11.43 9.17 -13.43
N ALA A 17 -12.36 9.86 -12.77
CA ALA A 17 -12.17 11.21 -12.25
C ALA A 17 -11.18 11.28 -11.07
N LEU A 18 -10.93 10.17 -10.38
CA LEU A 18 -10.03 10.07 -9.23
C LEU A 18 -8.74 9.27 -9.54
N ALA A 19 -8.68 8.61 -10.69
CA ALA A 19 -7.60 7.68 -11.05
C ALA A 19 -6.20 8.35 -11.13
N GLU A 20 -6.14 9.67 -11.22
CA GLU A 20 -4.86 10.41 -11.18
C GLU A 20 -4.22 10.39 -9.79
N TRP A 21 -5.02 10.31 -8.71
CA TRP A 21 -4.53 10.39 -7.34
C TRP A 21 -4.74 9.12 -6.54
N VAL A 22 -5.84 8.41 -6.78
CA VAL A 22 -6.20 7.17 -6.09
C VAL A 22 -5.79 5.97 -6.92
N LEU A 23 -5.01 5.07 -6.31
CA LEU A 23 -4.63 3.79 -6.92
C LEU A 23 -5.75 2.76 -6.78
N SER A 24 -6.32 2.65 -5.59
CA SER A 24 -7.45 1.77 -5.29
C SER A 24 -8.22 2.25 -4.07
N PHE A 25 -9.51 1.90 -4.00
CA PHE A 25 -10.24 1.80 -2.75
C PHE A 25 -10.16 0.35 -2.26
N TRP A 26 -10.20 0.16 -0.95
CA TRP A 26 -10.09 -1.17 -0.37
C TRP A 26 -10.91 -1.29 0.91
N HIS A 27 -11.33 -2.50 1.23
CA HIS A 27 -11.92 -2.80 2.52
C HIS A 27 -11.26 -4.02 3.15
N PHE A 28 -11.25 -4.04 4.47
CA PHE A 28 -10.77 -5.13 5.30
C PHE A 28 -11.76 -5.40 6.42
N ALA A 29 -12.00 -6.66 6.71
CA ALA A 29 -12.81 -7.07 7.85
C ALA A 29 -12.18 -8.27 8.57
N ALA A 30 -12.13 -8.22 9.88
CA ALA A 30 -11.65 -9.30 10.74
C ALA A 30 -12.84 -9.92 11.48
N ASP A 31 -13.17 -11.16 11.15
CA ASP A 31 -14.24 -11.91 11.84
C ASP A 31 -13.74 -12.50 13.18
N ALA A 32 -12.41 -12.68 13.32
CA ALA A 32 -11.74 -13.11 14.54
C ALA A 32 -10.40 -12.39 14.71
N SER A 33 -9.87 -12.36 15.91
CA SER A 33 -8.49 -11.90 16.16
C SER A 33 -7.49 -12.87 15.54
N PRO A 34 -6.35 -12.38 15.03
CA PRO A 34 -5.32 -13.25 14.48
C PRO A 34 -4.75 -14.17 15.55
N PRO A 35 -4.35 -15.41 15.20
CA PRO A 35 -3.53 -16.24 16.06
C PRO A 35 -2.22 -15.54 16.42
N ALA A 36 -1.71 -15.74 17.64
CA ALA A 36 -0.48 -15.10 18.10
C ALA A 36 0.76 -15.51 17.25
N ASP A 37 0.75 -16.71 16.69
CA ASP A 37 1.80 -17.27 15.83
C ASP A 37 1.65 -16.92 14.34
N ALA A 38 0.52 -16.31 13.96
CA ALA A 38 0.25 -15.89 12.59
C ALA A 38 -0.40 -14.48 12.57
N PRO A 39 0.31 -13.42 12.99
CA PRO A 39 -0.24 -12.07 13.02
C PRO A 39 -0.53 -11.56 11.62
N PHE A 40 -1.53 -10.68 11.52
CA PHE A 40 -1.80 -10.01 10.25
C PHE A 40 -0.63 -9.10 9.86
N THR A 41 -0.14 -9.25 8.63
CA THR A 41 0.99 -8.45 8.13
C THR A 41 0.54 -7.60 6.95
N VAL A 42 0.81 -6.32 7.04
CA VAL A 42 0.69 -5.37 5.91
C VAL A 42 2.02 -5.31 5.19
N TRP A 43 1.99 -5.64 3.91
CA TRP A 43 3.18 -5.68 3.04
C TRP A 43 3.48 -4.28 2.51
N PRO A 44 4.76 -3.92 2.38
CA PRO A 44 5.13 -2.62 1.85
C PRO A 44 4.69 -2.50 0.38
N ASP A 45 4.16 -1.34 0.02
CA ASP A 45 3.76 -1.00 -1.36
C ASP A 45 4.30 0.36 -1.82
N GLY A 46 4.88 1.13 -0.88
CA GLY A 46 5.41 2.47 -1.13
C GLY A 46 4.33 3.53 -1.25
N CYS A 47 3.09 3.20 -0.96
CA CYS A 47 1.94 4.09 -1.03
C CYS A 47 1.58 4.68 0.34
N THR A 48 0.77 5.73 0.33
CA THR A 48 0.05 6.20 1.51
C THR A 48 -1.38 5.70 1.45
N SER A 49 -1.88 5.15 2.55
CA SER A 49 -3.28 4.79 2.70
C SER A 49 -3.95 5.63 3.77
N VAL A 50 -5.17 6.07 3.49
CA VAL A 50 -6.06 6.71 4.46
C VAL A 50 -7.25 5.81 4.63
N ALA A 51 -7.60 5.47 5.87
CA ALA A 51 -8.70 4.57 6.14
C ALA A 51 -9.56 5.03 7.32
N ILE A 52 -10.82 4.65 7.28
CA ILE A 52 -11.76 4.75 8.39
C ILE A 52 -11.80 3.38 9.06
N VAL A 53 -11.45 3.37 10.34
CA VAL A 53 -11.48 2.19 11.20
C VAL A 53 -12.79 2.20 11.98
N SER A 54 -13.54 1.14 11.88
CA SER A 54 -14.74 0.88 12.68
C SER A 54 -14.50 -0.30 13.61
N LEU A 55 -14.78 -0.11 14.87
CA LEU A 55 -14.72 -1.13 15.92
C LEU A 55 -16.10 -1.24 16.59
N PRO A 56 -16.46 -2.43 17.10
CA PRO A 56 -17.72 -2.59 17.83
C PRO A 56 -17.82 -1.60 19.00
N ARG A 57 -18.90 -0.82 19.05
CA ARG A 57 -19.21 0.14 20.12
C ARG A 57 -18.25 1.33 20.25
N ILE A 58 -17.40 1.56 19.26
CA ILE A 58 -16.49 2.71 19.20
C ILE A 58 -16.85 3.50 17.94
N ALA A 59 -16.87 4.83 18.08
CA ALA A 59 -17.09 5.72 16.93
C ALA A 59 -16.01 5.49 15.86
N PRO A 60 -16.35 5.54 14.58
CA PRO A 60 -15.37 5.42 13.50
C PRO A 60 -14.24 6.45 13.63
N MET A 61 -13.03 6.02 13.32
CA MET A 61 -11.81 6.85 13.45
C MET A 61 -11.03 6.85 12.15
N LEU A 62 -10.42 7.99 11.84
CA LEU A 62 -9.48 8.08 10.74
C LEU A 62 -8.10 7.55 11.15
N THR A 63 -7.48 6.79 10.27
CA THR A 63 -6.09 6.34 10.40
C THR A 63 -5.34 6.60 9.09
N VAL A 64 -4.04 6.84 9.21
CA VAL A 64 -3.14 7.01 8.06
C VAL A 64 -1.99 6.03 8.20
N VAL A 65 -1.68 5.36 7.11
CA VAL A 65 -0.47 4.56 6.94
C VAL A 65 0.37 5.24 5.87
N GLY A 66 1.51 5.76 6.26
CA GLY A 66 2.43 6.46 5.37
C GLY A 66 3.28 5.52 4.50
N PRO A 67 4.03 6.10 3.54
CA PRO A 67 4.89 5.32 2.66
C PRO A 67 5.96 4.59 3.47
N ARG A 68 6.21 3.33 3.13
CA ARG A 68 7.20 2.50 3.82
C ARG A 68 7.85 1.48 2.90
N ALA A 69 9.09 1.14 3.23
CA ALA A 69 9.83 0.10 2.54
C ALA A 69 9.76 -1.25 3.27
N THR A 70 9.25 -1.28 4.51
CA THR A 70 9.19 -2.50 5.33
C THR A 70 7.76 -2.85 5.71
N SER A 71 7.48 -4.15 5.89
CA SER A 71 6.21 -4.62 6.40
C SER A 71 6.00 -4.20 7.86
N PHE A 72 4.75 -4.25 8.31
CA PHE A 72 4.40 -4.06 9.72
C PHE A 72 3.18 -4.91 10.10
N GLN A 73 2.98 -5.05 11.39
CA GLN A 73 1.89 -5.83 11.96
C GLN A 73 0.96 -4.89 12.74
N PRO A 74 -0.19 -4.49 12.15
CA PRO A 74 -1.18 -3.71 12.88
C PRO A 74 -1.86 -4.56 13.94
N GLY A 75 -2.30 -3.92 15.02
CA GLY A 75 -3.21 -4.56 15.97
C GLY A 75 -4.56 -4.82 15.29
N VAL A 76 -4.91 -6.10 15.11
CA VAL A 76 -6.20 -6.52 14.55
C VAL A 76 -7.01 -7.21 15.65
N VAL A 77 -8.27 -6.83 15.78
CA VAL A 77 -9.20 -7.42 16.73
C VAL A 77 -10.48 -7.91 16.06
N ALA A 78 -11.15 -8.88 16.65
CA ALA A 78 -12.43 -9.39 16.13
C ALA A 78 -13.45 -8.26 15.97
N GLY A 79 -14.16 -8.26 14.86
CA GLY A 79 -15.15 -7.24 14.50
C GLY A 79 -14.57 -5.93 13.95
N MET A 80 -13.23 -5.82 13.81
CA MET A 80 -12.59 -4.67 13.17
C MET A 80 -12.96 -4.63 11.68
N ARG A 81 -13.33 -3.44 11.22
CA ARG A 81 -13.54 -3.13 9.80
C ARG A 81 -12.75 -1.89 9.43
N LEU A 82 -12.12 -1.93 8.27
CA LEU A 82 -11.45 -0.80 7.68
C LEU A 82 -11.96 -0.62 6.25
N VAL A 83 -12.17 0.62 5.89
CA VAL A 83 -12.39 1.03 4.52
C VAL A 83 -11.42 2.15 4.23
N GLY A 84 -10.67 2.03 3.16
CA GLY A 84 -9.60 2.97 2.86
C GLY A 84 -9.46 3.26 1.37
N MET A 85 -8.68 4.29 1.13
CA MET A 85 -8.13 4.61 -0.18
C MET A 85 -6.62 4.49 -0.13
N ARG A 86 -6.04 3.92 -1.18
CA ARG A 86 -4.62 3.89 -1.43
C ARG A 86 -4.30 4.95 -2.48
N LEU A 87 -3.45 5.88 -2.12
CA LEU A 87 -2.99 6.92 -3.03
C LEU A 87 -1.81 6.42 -3.87
N TRP A 88 -1.68 6.92 -5.09
CA TRP A 88 -0.43 6.77 -5.82
C TRP A 88 0.74 7.27 -4.97
N PRO A 89 1.96 6.70 -5.08
CA PRO A 89 3.10 7.11 -4.25
C PRO A 89 3.38 8.61 -4.24
N ASP A 90 3.17 9.28 -5.38
CA ASP A 90 3.38 10.72 -5.57
C ASP A 90 2.14 11.59 -5.27
N ALA A 91 1.02 11.01 -4.88
CA ALA A 91 -0.21 11.75 -4.63
C ALA A 91 -0.37 12.23 -3.18
N THR A 92 0.42 11.73 -2.24
CA THR A 92 0.33 12.12 -0.83
C THR A 92 0.36 13.62 -0.58
N PRO A 93 1.35 14.40 -1.09
CA PRO A 93 1.38 15.83 -0.86
C PRO A 93 0.26 16.58 -1.59
N LEU A 94 -0.24 16.03 -2.68
CA LEU A 94 -1.23 16.63 -3.54
C LEU A 94 -2.66 16.52 -2.98
N VAL A 95 -2.96 15.38 -2.34
CA VAL A 95 -4.27 15.06 -1.77
C VAL A 95 -4.34 15.45 -0.29
N LEU A 96 -3.32 15.10 0.48
CA LEU A 96 -3.35 15.26 1.94
C LEU A 96 -2.73 16.59 2.40
N ALA A 97 -2.03 17.32 1.54
CA ALA A 97 -1.22 18.49 1.88
C ALA A 97 -0.20 18.20 3.00
N LEU A 98 0.33 16.97 3.02
CA LEU A 98 1.31 16.51 4.00
C LEU A 98 2.58 16.07 3.28
N SER A 99 3.73 16.33 3.92
CA SER A 99 5.00 15.80 3.45
C SER A 99 5.01 14.26 3.57
N PRO A 100 5.29 13.52 2.49
CA PRO A 100 5.41 12.07 2.55
C PRO A 100 6.58 11.64 3.44
N HIS A 101 7.62 12.47 3.60
CA HIS A 101 8.70 12.23 4.57
C HIS A 101 8.20 12.29 6.03
N ALA A 102 7.32 13.22 6.35
CA ALA A 102 6.74 13.31 7.70
C ALA A 102 5.82 12.12 8.02
N LEU A 103 5.26 11.50 6.98
CA LEU A 103 4.42 10.30 7.09
C LEU A 103 5.21 8.99 6.92
N ARG A 104 6.49 9.05 6.60
CA ARG A 104 7.29 7.83 6.41
C ARG A 104 7.23 6.93 7.65
N ASP A 105 6.90 5.66 7.43
CA ASP A 105 6.72 4.64 8.46
C ASP A 105 5.65 4.98 9.52
N HIS A 106 4.90 6.07 9.33
CA HIS A 106 3.78 6.42 10.20
C HIS A 106 2.66 5.38 10.10
N GLN A 107 2.03 5.11 11.23
CA GLN A 107 0.81 4.31 11.33
C GLN A 107 0.01 4.82 12.54
N GLY A 108 -1.20 5.25 12.32
CA GLY A 108 -2.04 5.72 13.41
C GLY A 108 -2.92 6.91 13.05
N PRO A 109 -3.39 7.65 14.06
CA PRO A 109 -4.23 8.80 13.82
C PRO A 109 -3.50 9.85 12.97
N PRO A 110 -4.22 10.55 12.08
CA PRO A 110 -3.66 11.61 11.25
C PRO A 110 -3.32 12.83 12.10
N PRO A 111 -2.49 13.76 11.57
CA PRO A 111 -2.36 15.09 12.15
C PRO A 111 -3.73 15.77 12.31
N PRO A 112 -3.93 16.64 13.33
CA PRO A 112 -5.23 17.26 13.61
C PRO A 112 -5.84 18.01 12.41
N THR A 113 -5.01 18.65 11.59
CA THR A 113 -5.44 19.36 10.39
C THR A 113 -6.07 18.42 9.36
N LEU A 114 -5.50 17.23 9.14
CA LEU A 114 -6.07 16.24 8.26
C LEU A 114 -7.32 15.59 8.87
N ALA A 115 -7.30 15.30 10.17
CA ALA A 115 -8.48 14.79 10.87
C ALA A 115 -9.68 15.73 10.72
N ALA A 116 -9.48 17.05 10.83
CA ALA A 116 -10.51 18.05 10.65
C ALA A 116 -11.08 18.05 9.21
N ARG A 117 -10.23 17.92 8.19
CA ARG A 117 -10.69 17.83 6.78
C ARG A 117 -11.57 16.61 6.52
N PHE A 118 -11.28 15.46 7.14
CA PHE A 118 -12.06 14.23 6.99
C PHE A 118 -13.23 14.13 7.98
N ALA A 119 -13.41 15.07 8.88
CA ALA A 119 -14.40 14.95 9.96
C ALA A 119 -15.83 14.69 9.45
N SER A 120 -16.24 15.35 8.37
CA SER A 120 -17.56 15.11 7.74
C SER A 120 -17.68 13.72 7.14
N ALA A 121 -16.63 13.23 6.50
CA ALA A 121 -16.61 11.87 5.94
C ALA A 121 -16.73 10.82 7.04
N VAL A 122 -15.99 10.98 8.14
CA VAL A 122 -16.02 10.06 9.29
C VAL A 122 -17.36 10.13 10.01
N ALA A 123 -17.88 11.34 10.25
CA ALA A 123 -19.16 11.54 10.95
C ALA A 123 -20.38 11.02 10.16
N ALA A 124 -20.26 10.91 8.85
CA ALA A 124 -21.32 10.35 8.00
C ALA A 124 -21.48 8.83 8.14
N ILE A 125 -20.57 8.16 8.85
CA ILE A 125 -20.58 6.70 9.05
C ILE A 125 -21.09 6.42 10.47
N PRO A 126 -22.21 5.71 10.63
CA PRO A 126 -22.64 5.28 11.96
C PRO A 126 -21.63 4.29 12.56
N ALA A 127 -21.57 4.23 13.89
CA ALA A 127 -20.65 3.33 14.62
C ALA A 127 -20.75 1.84 14.20
N ASN A 128 -21.91 1.42 13.72
CA ASN A 128 -22.17 0.08 13.16
C ASN A 128 -22.33 0.10 11.62
N GLY A 129 -21.79 1.13 10.96
CA GLY A 129 -21.88 1.29 9.51
C GLY A 129 -21.23 0.15 8.74
N THR A 130 -21.73 -0.06 7.53
CA THR A 130 -21.20 -1.08 6.60
C THR A 130 -19.93 -0.60 5.91
N SER A 131 -19.19 -1.53 5.31
CA SER A 131 -18.04 -1.18 4.45
C SER A 131 -18.48 -0.32 3.26
N ASP A 132 -19.67 -0.57 2.70
CA ASP A 132 -20.20 0.18 1.57
C ASP A 132 -20.50 1.64 1.94
N GLU A 133 -21.08 1.90 3.12
CA GLU A 133 -21.32 3.27 3.61
C GLU A 133 -20.00 4.02 3.82
N ALA A 134 -19.00 3.35 4.39
CA ALA A 134 -17.68 3.93 4.60
C ALA A 134 -16.97 4.22 3.26
N MET A 135 -17.04 3.30 2.30
CA MET A 135 -16.52 3.48 0.95
C MET A 135 -17.18 4.68 0.25
N ALA A 136 -18.50 4.73 0.26
CA ALA A 136 -19.25 5.83 -0.34
C ALA A 136 -18.94 7.18 0.32
N SER A 137 -18.60 7.18 1.61
CA SER A 137 -18.21 8.40 2.32
C SER A 137 -16.83 8.89 1.90
N LEU A 138 -15.85 8.00 1.75
CA LEU A 138 -14.52 8.35 1.24
C LEU A 138 -14.57 8.82 -0.22
N ASP A 139 -15.36 8.12 -1.06
CA ASP A 139 -15.51 8.50 -2.47
C ASP A 139 -16.15 9.89 -2.60
N ARG A 140 -17.23 10.18 -1.87
CA ARG A 140 -17.85 11.52 -1.84
C ARG A 140 -16.87 12.60 -1.37
N TRP A 141 -16.10 12.31 -0.32
CA TRP A 141 -15.09 13.25 0.16
C TRP A 141 -14.07 13.55 -0.94
N MET A 142 -13.51 12.53 -1.57
CA MET A 142 -12.54 12.69 -2.66
C MET A 142 -13.12 13.51 -3.83
N HIS A 143 -14.36 13.25 -4.21
CA HIS A 143 -15.03 14.01 -5.26
C HIS A 143 -15.26 15.47 -4.88
N GLY A 144 -15.61 15.74 -3.62
CA GLY A 144 -15.82 17.10 -3.10
C GLY A 144 -14.54 17.94 -3.04
N GLU A 145 -13.41 17.29 -2.78
CA GLU A 145 -12.09 17.95 -2.65
C GLU A 145 -11.29 18.00 -3.97
N ARG A 146 -11.75 17.29 -5.01
CA ARG A 146 -10.99 17.02 -6.24
C ARG A 146 -10.44 18.29 -6.90
N ASP A 147 -11.21 19.36 -6.94
CA ASP A 147 -10.82 20.60 -7.63
C ASP A 147 -9.69 21.36 -6.91
N ALA A 148 -9.40 20.99 -5.65
CA ALA A 148 -8.25 21.50 -4.90
C ALA A 148 -6.97 20.67 -5.12
N PHE A 149 -7.06 19.49 -5.79
CA PHE A 149 -5.90 18.64 -5.99
C PHE A 149 -5.07 19.14 -7.17
N VAL A 150 -3.76 19.07 -7.00
CA VAL A 150 -2.79 19.40 -8.03
C VAL A 150 -2.39 18.14 -8.79
N SER A 151 -2.13 18.25 -10.09
CA SER A 151 -1.61 17.14 -10.88
C SER A 151 -0.18 16.77 -10.46
N PRO A 152 0.15 15.46 -10.43
CA PRO A 152 1.49 14.98 -10.11
C PRO A 152 2.56 15.47 -11.10
N ASP A 153 3.80 15.58 -10.61
CA ASP A 153 4.94 15.83 -11.50
C ASP A 153 5.05 14.67 -12.52
N PRO A 154 4.90 14.95 -13.83
CA PRO A 154 4.88 13.88 -14.83
C PRO A 154 6.19 13.08 -14.90
N ARG A 155 7.32 13.64 -14.43
CA ARG A 155 8.59 12.92 -14.36
C ARG A 155 8.57 11.88 -13.27
N VAL A 156 8.06 12.22 -12.08
CA VAL A 156 7.91 11.29 -10.96
C VAL A 156 6.89 10.21 -11.31
N ARG A 157 5.73 10.58 -11.88
CA ARG A 157 4.70 9.64 -12.30
C ARG A 157 5.26 8.65 -13.34
N ARG A 158 5.98 9.12 -14.36
CA ARG A 158 6.63 8.23 -15.34
C ARG A 158 7.68 7.33 -14.72
N ALA A 159 8.42 7.81 -13.70
CA ALA A 159 9.39 6.99 -12.98
C ALA A 159 8.69 5.86 -12.20
N ILE A 160 7.57 6.14 -11.50
CA ILE A 160 6.76 5.14 -10.81
C ILE A 160 6.30 4.06 -11.80
N HIS A 161 5.74 4.47 -12.93
CA HIS A 161 5.30 3.53 -13.97
C HIS A 161 6.46 2.73 -14.58
N ALA A 162 7.62 3.35 -14.81
CA ALA A 162 8.79 2.66 -15.36
C ALA A 162 9.30 1.58 -14.39
N VAL A 163 9.33 1.87 -13.07
CA VAL A 163 9.71 0.87 -12.07
C VAL A 163 8.67 -0.25 -12.01
N ALA A 164 7.38 0.08 -12.01
CA ALA A 164 6.30 -0.91 -11.96
C ALA A 164 6.31 -1.81 -13.21
N SER A 165 6.35 -1.24 -14.42
CA SER A 165 6.38 -1.99 -15.68
C SER A 165 7.60 -2.90 -15.81
N ALA A 166 8.73 -2.50 -15.25
CA ALA A 166 9.93 -3.32 -15.17
C ALA A 166 9.99 -4.21 -13.92
N ARG A 167 8.89 -4.31 -13.16
CA ARG A 167 8.79 -5.16 -11.97
C ARG A 167 9.87 -4.90 -10.91
N GLY A 168 10.34 -3.66 -10.83
CA GLY A 168 11.43 -3.27 -9.93
C GLY A 168 12.83 -3.61 -10.43
N GLU A 169 12.98 -4.11 -11.65
CA GLU A 169 14.28 -4.56 -12.20
C GLU A 169 15.01 -3.46 -13.00
N ALA A 170 14.31 -2.38 -13.36
CA ALA A 170 14.91 -1.28 -14.13
C ALA A 170 16.07 -0.62 -13.36
N THR A 171 17.15 -0.37 -14.06
CA THR A 171 18.26 0.44 -13.53
C THR A 171 17.84 1.90 -13.39
N VAL A 172 18.52 2.64 -12.49
CA VAL A 172 18.26 4.08 -12.29
C VAL A 172 18.39 4.85 -13.62
N THR A 173 19.33 4.48 -14.47
CA THR A 173 19.52 5.08 -15.80
C THR A 173 18.33 4.85 -16.73
N GLN A 174 17.78 3.64 -16.75
CA GLN A 174 16.59 3.31 -17.53
C GLN A 174 15.36 4.08 -17.05
N VAL A 175 15.17 4.13 -15.71
CA VAL A 175 14.06 4.89 -15.10
C VAL A 175 14.19 6.39 -15.39
N ALA A 176 15.40 6.97 -15.26
CA ALA A 176 15.63 8.38 -15.56
C ALA A 176 15.34 8.72 -17.02
N ARG A 177 15.75 7.86 -17.96
CA ARG A 177 15.42 8.00 -19.39
C ARG A 177 13.91 7.96 -19.62
N ALA A 178 13.22 6.97 -19.06
CA ALA A 178 11.76 6.83 -19.18
C ALA A 178 11.01 8.03 -18.57
N ALA A 179 11.54 8.56 -17.47
CA ALA A 179 11.00 9.76 -16.82
C ALA A 179 11.23 11.06 -17.58
N GLY A 180 12.13 11.08 -18.59
CA GLY A 180 12.57 12.31 -19.25
C GLY A 180 13.30 13.25 -18.30
N SER A 181 14.15 12.69 -17.41
CA SER A 181 14.83 13.41 -16.34
C SER A 181 16.28 12.98 -16.22
N SER A 182 17.15 13.84 -15.69
CA SER A 182 18.49 13.40 -15.29
C SER A 182 18.42 12.54 -14.00
N ILE A 183 19.38 11.64 -13.82
CA ILE A 183 19.49 10.82 -12.60
C ILE A 183 19.51 11.72 -11.36
N ARG A 184 20.30 12.79 -11.36
CA ARG A 184 20.42 13.73 -10.23
C ARG A 184 19.07 14.41 -9.90
N GLN A 185 18.33 14.85 -10.93
CA GLN A 185 16.99 15.41 -10.74
C GLN A 185 16.03 14.40 -10.14
N LEU A 186 16.01 13.18 -10.68
CA LEU A 186 15.11 12.14 -10.22
C LEU A 186 15.43 11.70 -8.78
N GLN A 187 16.71 11.60 -8.43
CA GLN A 187 17.15 11.31 -7.06
C GLN A 187 16.71 12.36 -6.03
N ARG A 188 16.47 13.61 -6.46
CA ARG A 188 15.93 14.66 -5.60
C ARG A 188 14.40 14.63 -5.59
N LEU A 189 13.76 14.63 -6.77
CA LEU A 189 12.30 14.77 -6.90
C LEU A 189 11.54 13.56 -6.38
N PHE A 190 12.07 12.36 -6.61
CA PHE A 190 11.36 11.13 -6.27
C PHE A 190 11.14 10.98 -4.76
N PRO A 191 12.15 11.13 -3.88
CA PRO A 191 11.93 11.10 -2.44
C PRO A 191 11.07 12.27 -1.93
N GLU A 192 11.20 13.46 -2.49
CA GLU A 192 10.36 14.62 -2.13
C GLU A 192 8.87 14.34 -2.36
N ALA A 193 8.55 13.66 -3.47
CA ALA A 193 7.17 13.36 -3.84
C ALA A 193 6.61 12.09 -3.17
N THR A 194 7.45 11.08 -2.90
CA THR A 194 6.98 9.75 -2.48
C THR A 194 7.36 9.35 -1.05
N GLY A 195 8.32 10.05 -0.41
CA GLY A 195 8.87 9.67 0.89
C GLY A 195 9.87 8.51 0.86
N LEU A 196 10.07 7.88 -0.31
CA LEU A 196 11.01 6.77 -0.50
C LEU A 196 12.04 7.15 -1.57
N THR A 197 13.24 6.62 -1.46
CA THR A 197 14.19 6.68 -2.56
C THR A 197 13.74 5.79 -3.72
N LEU A 198 14.19 6.10 -4.93
CA LEU A 198 13.89 5.27 -6.11
C LEU A 198 14.35 3.81 -5.91
N SER A 199 15.50 3.62 -5.24
CA SER A 199 16.03 2.28 -4.95
C SER A 199 15.13 1.52 -3.96
N GLU A 200 14.66 2.16 -2.89
CA GLU A 200 13.73 1.55 -1.94
C GLU A 200 12.43 1.16 -2.61
N TYR A 201 11.86 2.05 -3.42
CA TYR A 201 10.64 1.77 -4.16
C TYR A 201 10.82 0.59 -5.14
N ALA A 202 11.93 0.53 -5.88
CA ALA A 202 12.23 -0.58 -6.78
C ALA A 202 12.38 -1.91 -6.02
N ARG A 203 13.02 -1.91 -4.84
CA ARG A 203 13.13 -3.09 -3.98
C ARG A 203 11.76 -3.57 -3.48
N VAL A 204 10.91 -2.65 -3.04
CA VAL A 204 9.53 -2.94 -2.64
C VAL A 204 8.74 -3.57 -3.80
N ARG A 205 8.80 -2.98 -4.99
CA ARG A 205 8.15 -3.52 -6.18
C ARG A 205 8.63 -4.92 -6.52
N ARG A 206 9.93 -5.16 -6.49
CA ARG A 206 10.52 -6.49 -6.76
C ARG A 206 10.08 -7.54 -5.75
N LEU A 207 10.01 -7.19 -4.46
CA LEU A 207 9.47 -8.06 -3.41
C LEU A 207 8.03 -8.47 -3.72
N ARG A 208 7.17 -7.50 -4.03
CA ARG A 208 5.76 -7.74 -4.36
C ARG A 208 5.60 -8.64 -5.57
N GLU A 209 6.36 -8.39 -6.63
CA GLU A 209 6.35 -9.21 -7.84
C GLU A 209 6.80 -10.68 -7.57
N ALA A 210 7.78 -10.86 -6.69
CA ALA A 210 8.22 -12.19 -6.28
C ALA A 210 7.12 -12.92 -5.50
N LEU A 211 6.42 -12.22 -4.60
CA LEU A 211 5.28 -12.77 -3.86
C LEU A 211 4.09 -13.07 -4.80
N ALA A 212 3.74 -12.16 -5.69
CA ALA A 212 2.66 -12.38 -6.66
C ALA A 212 2.92 -13.59 -7.55
N LEU A 213 4.15 -13.75 -8.04
CA LEU A 213 4.53 -14.92 -8.83
C LEU A 213 4.42 -16.23 -8.01
N ARG A 214 4.82 -16.20 -6.75
CA ARG A 214 4.71 -17.37 -5.86
C ARG A 214 3.26 -17.75 -5.60
N LEU A 215 2.38 -16.76 -5.39
CA LEU A 215 0.95 -16.99 -5.14
C LEU A 215 0.21 -17.47 -6.39
N SER A 216 0.58 -16.97 -7.57
CA SER A 216 -0.06 -17.40 -8.83
C SER A 216 0.34 -18.81 -9.23
N ASN A 217 1.49 -19.31 -8.75
CA ASN A 217 1.97 -20.66 -9.01
C ASN A 217 2.74 -21.21 -7.80
N ASP A 218 2.01 -21.90 -6.93
CA ASP A 218 2.53 -22.46 -5.67
C ASP A 218 3.65 -23.52 -5.88
N ALA A 219 3.74 -24.12 -7.06
CA ALA A 219 4.80 -25.07 -7.40
C ALA A 219 6.13 -24.39 -7.79
N THR A 220 6.18 -23.08 -7.98
CA THR A 220 7.40 -22.39 -8.43
C THR A 220 8.42 -22.30 -7.29
N HIS A 221 9.60 -22.87 -7.51
CA HIS A 221 10.70 -22.79 -6.53
C HIS A 221 11.25 -21.37 -6.40
N TRP A 222 11.63 -20.98 -5.19
CA TRP A 222 12.18 -19.65 -4.90
C TRP A 222 13.46 -19.32 -5.67
N SER A 223 14.28 -20.33 -6.01
CA SER A 223 15.45 -20.13 -6.87
C SER A 223 15.08 -19.68 -8.29
N ARG A 224 13.99 -20.22 -8.83
CA ARG A 224 13.45 -19.80 -10.12
C ARG A 224 12.86 -18.39 -10.04
N ILE A 225 12.08 -18.10 -8.98
CA ILE A 225 11.57 -16.74 -8.72
C ILE A 225 12.71 -15.72 -8.63
N ALA A 226 13.81 -16.08 -7.93
CA ALA A 226 14.97 -15.23 -7.85
C ALA A 226 15.53 -14.87 -9.24
N ALA A 227 15.71 -15.87 -10.10
CA ALA A 227 16.19 -15.65 -11.47
C ALA A 227 15.21 -14.84 -12.32
N GLU A 228 13.90 -15.09 -12.21
CA GLU A 228 12.86 -14.41 -12.99
C GLU A 228 12.54 -13.00 -12.51
N ARG A 229 12.96 -12.61 -11.30
CA ARG A 229 12.68 -11.29 -10.68
C ARG A 229 13.94 -10.49 -10.36
N GLY A 230 15.02 -10.73 -11.12
CA GLY A 230 16.20 -9.89 -11.07
C GLY A 230 16.96 -9.90 -9.75
N PHE A 231 16.84 -10.98 -8.94
CA PHE A 231 17.75 -11.22 -7.82
C PHE A 231 18.98 -11.95 -8.30
N ALA A 232 20.15 -11.61 -7.74
CA ALA A 232 21.39 -12.24 -8.14
C ALA A 232 21.38 -13.77 -7.91
N ASP A 233 20.78 -14.21 -6.81
CA ASP A 233 20.62 -15.61 -6.43
C ASP A 233 19.51 -15.76 -5.36
N HIS A 234 19.25 -16.99 -4.94
CA HIS A 234 18.28 -17.30 -3.88
C HIS A 234 18.68 -16.70 -2.52
N ALA A 235 19.96 -16.59 -2.22
CA ALA A 235 20.44 -15.99 -0.97
C ALA A 235 20.19 -14.48 -0.95
N HIS A 236 20.40 -13.81 -2.10
CA HIS A 236 20.02 -12.39 -2.25
C HIS A 236 18.52 -12.17 -2.08
N LEU A 237 17.67 -12.97 -2.73
CA LEU A 237 16.22 -12.93 -2.55
C LEU A 237 15.87 -13.10 -1.06
N THR A 238 16.44 -14.08 -0.38
CA THR A 238 16.17 -14.32 1.04
C THR A 238 16.58 -13.13 1.91
N ARG A 239 17.74 -12.53 1.66
CA ARG A 239 18.18 -11.32 2.40
C ARG A 239 17.22 -10.13 2.19
N GLU A 240 16.76 -9.93 0.96
CA GLU A 240 15.77 -8.87 0.64
C GLU A 240 14.43 -9.12 1.36
N PHE A 241 13.95 -10.35 1.38
CA PHE A 241 12.73 -10.70 2.11
C PHE A 241 12.87 -10.43 3.62
N VAL A 242 13.96 -10.85 4.23
CA VAL A 242 14.21 -10.59 5.66
C VAL A 242 14.33 -9.10 5.92
N ALA A 243 15.00 -8.35 5.05
CA ALA A 243 15.18 -6.90 5.22
C ALA A 243 13.88 -6.09 5.08
N LEU A 244 13.01 -6.46 4.11
CA LEU A 244 11.79 -5.70 3.81
C LEU A 244 10.55 -6.27 4.50
N ALA A 245 10.49 -7.57 4.70
CA ALA A 245 9.32 -8.25 5.25
C ALA A 245 9.51 -8.78 6.68
N GLY A 246 10.75 -8.83 7.17
CA GLY A 246 11.05 -9.47 8.46
C GLY A 246 10.93 -10.99 8.45
N LEU A 247 10.66 -11.59 7.30
CA LEU A 247 10.33 -13.01 7.15
C LEU A 247 11.17 -13.65 6.04
N ARG A 248 11.38 -14.96 6.14
CA ARG A 248 11.92 -15.73 5.01
C ARG A 248 10.87 -15.88 3.92
N PRO A 249 11.26 -16.09 2.66
CA PRO A 249 10.31 -16.20 1.53
C PRO A 249 9.20 -17.23 1.73
N THR A 250 9.53 -18.40 2.28
CA THR A 250 8.57 -19.47 2.57
C THR A 250 7.54 -19.08 3.63
N ASP A 251 7.98 -18.37 4.68
CA ASP A 251 7.10 -17.94 5.76
C ASP A 251 6.21 -16.78 5.29
N ALA A 252 6.76 -15.88 4.49
CA ALA A 252 6.05 -14.81 3.82
C ALA A 252 4.90 -15.35 2.93
N ALA A 253 5.19 -16.34 2.10
CA ALA A 253 4.16 -16.97 1.25
C ALA A 253 3.09 -17.68 2.05
N ARG A 254 3.47 -18.39 3.14
CA ARG A 254 2.50 -19.03 4.03
C ARG A 254 1.60 -18.00 4.69
N GLN A 255 2.14 -16.89 5.17
CA GLN A 255 1.37 -15.84 5.81
C GLN A 255 0.38 -15.18 4.85
N LEU A 256 0.79 -14.95 3.58
CA LEU A 256 -0.09 -14.43 2.55
C LEU A 256 -1.20 -15.40 2.13
N SER A 257 -0.95 -16.70 2.12
CA SER A 257 -2.00 -17.69 1.82
C SER A 257 -3.07 -17.78 2.92
N LEU A 258 -2.76 -17.33 4.13
CA LEU A 258 -3.70 -17.25 5.27
C LEU A 258 -4.48 -15.93 5.29
N THR A 259 -3.99 -14.90 4.64
CA THR A 259 -4.70 -13.63 4.41
C THR A 259 -5.22 -13.65 2.98
N ALA A 260 -6.49 -13.27 2.72
CA ALA A 260 -7.03 -13.27 1.38
C ALA A 260 -6.05 -12.62 0.37
N HIS A 261 -5.90 -13.25 -0.80
CA HIS A 261 -4.82 -13.03 -1.77
C HIS A 261 -4.67 -11.61 -2.34
N ASP A 262 -5.64 -10.71 -2.11
CA ASP A 262 -5.77 -9.45 -2.84
C ASP A 262 -4.86 -8.31 -2.32
N ASN A 263 -4.14 -8.50 -1.21
CA ASN A 263 -3.25 -7.47 -0.65
C ASN A 263 -1.89 -7.38 -1.39
N VAL A 264 -1.70 -8.10 -2.49
CA VAL A 264 -0.48 -8.11 -3.32
C VAL A 264 -0.78 -7.66 -4.76
N ALA A 265 -1.93 -7.05 -5.01
CA ALA A 265 -2.24 -6.50 -6.34
C ALA A 265 -1.11 -5.56 -6.84
N PRO A 266 -0.79 -5.61 -8.13
CA PRO A 266 0.37 -4.96 -8.73
C PRO A 266 0.33 -3.45 -8.62
#